data_b225c93520fd669bf3d278f1c74ebad9
#
_entry.id   b225c93520fd669bf3d278f1c74ebad9
#
_cell.length_a   1.000
_cell.length_b   1.000
_cell.length_c   1.000
_cell.angle_alpha   90.00
_cell.angle_beta   90.00
_cell.angle_gamma   90.00
#
_symmetry.space_group_name_H-M   'P 1'
#
loop_
_entity.id
_entity.type
_entity.pdbx_description
1 polymer ?
#
loop_
_entity_poly.entity_id
_entity_poly.type
_entity_poly.pdbx_seq_one_letter_code
_entity_poly.pdbx_strand_id
1 'polypeptide(L)'
;IDMLRFMPGVQILRVSQFLETRPVGGPPGQPPYLNAACLIETTFEPLEVLDMLLAIENTLQRSRETRWGPRTIDLDLLLYEDCVLTTERLQIPHPRMTTRRFVLEPAAEIAPDLQHPLSQCTIGEILQNISEPHLHIAVVGVPGSGAPEIADAIADVTLSRLIHAPAPLPVNGRDFSYPNQASQTREPAEQLLHIAQQYASPLLEAQWPDDPHGTVTDYWIEAIRVATTLNTAIKPDEDFEQAFTSIIQKTVPPHVVLLLNVNRQTLSERVAYRSHAAQQSDIFSDLIAVQAMTTTDQSIATLLTLQEQIVERLGNTQDKRFLPKSIIEIEADDLGKAALNAVAAIEGIS
;
A
#
# COMPACT_ATOMS: atom_id res chain seq x y z
N ILE A 1 18.34 -17.87 -19.02
CA ILE A 1 18.51 -19.08 -18.20
C ILE A 1 19.86 -19.72 -18.49
N ASP A 2 20.23 -19.98 -19.74
CA ASP A 2 21.51 -20.68 -20.07
C ASP A 2 22.73 -19.85 -19.58
N MET A 3 22.71 -18.55 -19.67
CA MET A 3 23.81 -17.73 -19.15
C MET A 3 23.96 -17.88 -17.62
N LEU A 4 22.84 -17.95 -16.86
CA LEU A 4 22.88 -18.24 -15.42
C LEU A 4 23.43 -19.66 -15.14
N ARG A 5 23.05 -20.65 -15.96
CA ARG A 5 23.49 -22.05 -15.79
C ARG A 5 25.01 -22.21 -15.91
N PHE A 6 25.65 -21.40 -16.73
CA PHE A 6 27.10 -21.47 -16.94
C PHE A 6 27.88 -20.45 -16.08
N MET A 7 27.20 -19.70 -15.21
CA MET A 7 27.84 -18.73 -14.32
C MET A 7 28.53 -19.45 -13.15
N PRO A 8 29.85 -19.27 -12.97
CA PRO A 8 30.54 -19.82 -11.81
C PRO A 8 29.94 -19.27 -10.50
N GLY A 9 29.73 -20.13 -9.53
CA GLY A 9 29.15 -19.74 -8.22
C GLY A 9 27.60 -19.61 -8.22
N VAL A 10 26.94 -20.05 -9.30
CA VAL A 10 25.49 -20.10 -9.41
C VAL A 10 25.04 -21.51 -9.77
N GLN A 11 24.08 -22.03 -9.01
CA GLN A 11 23.40 -23.30 -9.33
C GLN A 11 21.91 -23.03 -9.51
N ILE A 12 21.35 -23.35 -10.67
CA ILE A 12 19.91 -23.30 -10.89
C ILE A 12 19.28 -24.54 -10.25
N LEU A 13 18.40 -24.33 -9.26
CA LEU A 13 17.65 -25.38 -8.58
C LEU A 13 16.35 -25.71 -9.30
N ARG A 14 15.59 -24.68 -9.69
CA ARG A 14 14.30 -24.82 -10.37
C ARG A 14 14.11 -23.67 -11.37
N VAL A 15 13.33 -23.93 -12.40
CA VAL A 15 12.85 -22.93 -13.38
C VAL A 15 11.37 -23.19 -13.61
N SER A 16 10.56 -22.14 -13.57
CA SER A 16 9.14 -22.23 -13.89
C SER A 16 8.90 -22.42 -15.39
N GLN A 17 7.66 -22.71 -15.75
CA GLN A 17 7.20 -22.55 -17.11
C GLN A 17 7.19 -21.06 -17.50
N PHE A 18 7.19 -20.80 -18.82
CA PHE A 18 7.04 -19.45 -19.34
C PHE A 18 5.56 -19.07 -19.36
N LEU A 19 5.23 -17.94 -18.74
CA LEU A 19 3.90 -17.36 -18.69
C LEU A 19 3.85 -16.18 -19.67
N GLU A 20 2.98 -16.28 -20.68
CA GLU A 20 2.70 -15.15 -21.58
C GLU A 20 1.69 -14.21 -20.93
N THR A 21 2.02 -12.92 -20.85
CA THR A 21 1.13 -11.90 -20.26
C THR A 21 1.05 -10.66 -21.13
N ARG A 22 -0.08 -9.94 -21.02
CA ARG A 22 -0.21 -8.63 -21.62
C ARG A 22 0.64 -7.61 -20.89
N PRO A 23 1.14 -6.56 -21.58
CA PRO A 23 1.83 -5.46 -20.93
C PRO A 23 0.95 -4.81 -19.86
N VAL A 24 1.52 -4.55 -18.67
CA VAL A 24 0.90 -3.76 -17.60
C VAL A 24 1.41 -2.33 -17.73
N GLY A 25 0.54 -1.40 -18.12
CA GLY A 25 0.91 0.00 -18.37
C GLY A 25 1.77 0.23 -19.63
N GLY A 26 2.21 1.46 -19.84
CA GLY A 26 3.06 1.86 -20.98
C GLY A 26 2.27 2.17 -22.27
N PRO A 27 2.97 2.41 -23.39
CA PRO A 27 2.34 2.78 -24.64
C PRO A 27 1.47 1.64 -25.22
N PRO A 28 0.36 1.95 -25.89
CA PRO A 28 -0.49 0.94 -26.51
C PRO A 28 0.23 0.19 -27.63
N GLY A 29 -0.17 -1.07 -27.86
CA GLY A 29 0.37 -1.88 -28.99
C GLY A 29 1.69 -2.59 -28.67
N GLN A 30 2.08 -2.69 -27.42
CA GLN A 30 3.23 -3.51 -27.02
C GLN A 30 2.92 -5.00 -27.25
N PRO A 31 3.92 -5.80 -27.65
CA PRO A 31 3.79 -7.26 -27.72
C PRO A 31 3.62 -7.85 -26.32
N PRO A 32 3.07 -9.08 -26.20
CA PRO A 32 3.02 -9.79 -24.93
C PRO A 32 4.43 -10.07 -24.39
N TYR A 33 4.53 -10.17 -23.07
CA TYR A 33 5.76 -10.54 -22.36
C TYR A 33 5.75 -12.02 -22.02
N LEU A 34 6.93 -12.64 -22.01
CA LEU A 34 7.16 -13.96 -21.47
C LEU A 34 7.87 -13.83 -20.12
N ASN A 35 7.17 -14.22 -19.06
CA ASN A 35 7.70 -14.18 -17.70
C ASN A 35 8.06 -15.59 -17.24
N ALA A 36 9.09 -15.70 -16.42
CA ALA A 36 9.49 -16.93 -15.76
C ALA A 36 10.22 -16.61 -14.47
N ALA A 37 10.22 -17.55 -13.52
CA ALA A 37 11.01 -17.47 -12.30
C ALA A 37 12.09 -18.53 -12.27
N CYS A 38 13.22 -18.19 -11.63
CA CYS A 38 14.34 -19.08 -11.38
C CYS A 38 14.65 -19.12 -9.90
N LEU A 39 14.73 -20.31 -9.31
CA LEU A 39 15.29 -20.50 -7.97
C LEU A 39 16.75 -20.91 -8.14
N ILE A 40 17.64 -20.12 -7.56
CA ILE A 40 19.08 -20.35 -7.64
C ILE A 40 19.66 -20.51 -6.23
N GLU A 41 20.76 -21.26 -6.15
CA GLU A 41 21.68 -21.28 -5.03
C GLU A 41 22.97 -20.57 -5.46
N THR A 42 23.51 -19.69 -4.64
CA THR A 42 24.71 -18.92 -4.98
C THR A 42 25.53 -18.57 -3.74
N THR A 43 26.82 -18.37 -3.97
CA THR A 43 27.76 -17.86 -2.96
C THR A 43 27.95 -16.34 -3.05
N PHE A 44 27.29 -15.67 -4.00
CA PHE A 44 27.39 -14.23 -4.20
C PHE A 44 26.49 -13.49 -3.21
N GLU A 45 26.96 -12.38 -2.69
CA GLU A 45 26.15 -11.44 -1.91
C GLU A 45 25.07 -10.76 -2.79
N PRO A 46 23.98 -10.23 -2.21
CA PRO A 46 22.87 -9.65 -2.97
C PRO A 46 23.26 -8.62 -4.04
N LEU A 47 24.20 -7.73 -3.74
CA LEU A 47 24.68 -6.72 -4.69
C LEU A 47 25.51 -7.34 -5.81
N GLU A 48 26.25 -8.40 -5.55
CA GLU A 48 27.00 -9.14 -6.56
C GLU A 48 26.05 -9.89 -7.50
N VAL A 49 24.94 -10.45 -6.95
CA VAL A 49 23.87 -11.03 -7.77
C VAL A 49 23.25 -9.98 -8.67
N LEU A 50 22.95 -8.79 -8.17
CA LEU A 50 22.45 -7.69 -9.00
C LEU A 50 23.43 -7.35 -10.13
N ASP A 51 24.72 -7.21 -9.83
CA ASP A 51 25.75 -6.88 -10.83
C ASP A 51 25.86 -7.98 -11.91
N MET A 52 25.74 -9.24 -11.52
CA MET A 52 25.67 -10.38 -12.42
C MET A 52 24.43 -10.32 -13.33
N LEU A 53 23.24 -10.08 -12.78
CA LEU A 53 21.99 -9.96 -13.55
C LEU A 53 22.09 -8.81 -14.57
N LEU A 54 22.57 -7.65 -14.16
CA LEU A 54 22.79 -6.50 -15.05
C LEU A 54 23.80 -6.80 -16.16
N ALA A 55 24.87 -7.56 -15.88
CA ALA A 55 25.84 -7.99 -16.90
C ALA A 55 25.20 -8.92 -17.94
N ILE A 56 24.31 -9.82 -17.51
CA ILE A 56 23.55 -10.70 -18.41
C ILE A 56 22.63 -9.87 -19.31
N GLU A 57 21.86 -8.95 -18.73
CA GLU A 57 20.97 -8.07 -19.50
C GLU A 57 21.74 -7.25 -20.55
N ASN A 58 22.88 -6.68 -20.18
CA ASN A 58 23.73 -5.92 -21.08
C ASN A 58 24.26 -6.81 -22.23
N THR A 59 24.64 -8.06 -21.94
CA THR A 59 25.10 -9.02 -22.96
C THR A 59 23.99 -9.38 -23.94
N LEU A 60 22.73 -9.42 -23.47
CA LEU A 60 21.56 -9.69 -24.29
C LEU A 60 20.97 -8.41 -24.94
N GLN A 61 21.76 -7.35 -24.99
CA GLN A 61 21.45 -6.09 -25.68
C GLN A 61 20.19 -5.39 -25.16
N ARG A 62 20.02 -5.32 -23.82
CA ARG A 62 18.96 -4.51 -23.21
C ARG A 62 19.11 -3.04 -23.66
N SER A 63 18.20 -2.57 -24.54
CA SER A 63 18.12 -1.16 -24.91
C SER A 63 17.05 -0.45 -24.06
N ARG A 64 17.39 0.74 -23.52
CA ARG A 64 16.44 1.63 -22.83
C ARG A 64 16.13 2.81 -23.75
N GLU A 65 15.31 2.61 -24.75
CA GLU A 65 14.97 3.71 -25.67
C GLU A 65 13.90 4.65 -25.12
N THR A 66 12.96 4.11 -24.31
CA THR A 66 11.88 4.90 -23.68
C THR A 66 11.55 4.40 -22.28
N ARG A 67 11.16 5.33 -21.38
CA ARG A 67 10.62 4.98 -20.07
C ARG A 67 9.31 4.21 -20.29
N TRP A 68 9.16 3.01 -19.69
CA TRP A 68 8.03 2.09 -19.88
C TRP A 68 7.91 1.46 -21.29
N GLY A 69 8.93 1.58 -22.14
CA GLY A 69 8.96 0.90 -23.43
C GLY A 69 9.28 -0.60 -23.31
N PRO A 70 9.01 -1.39 -24.38
CA PRO A 70 9.31 -2.81 -24.42
C PRO A 70 10.81 -3.03 -24.25
N ARG A 71 11.19 -3.97 -23.39
CA ARG A 71 12.58 -4.37 -23.14
C ARG A 71 12.81 -5.75 -23.73
N THR A 72 14.01 -6.00 -24.23
CA THR A 72 14.38 -7.33 -24.69
C THR A 72 14.40 -8.36 -23.56
N ILE A 73 14.83 -7.93 -22.37
CA ILE A 73 14.89 -8.74 -21.16
C ILE A 73 14.93 -7.83 -19.91
N ASP A 74 14.34 -8.30 -18.82
CA ASP A 74 14.36 -7.68 -17.50
C ASP A 74 14.60 -8.80 -16.47
N LEU A 75 15.64 -8.67 -15.65
CA LEU A 75 16.02 -9.65 -14.64
C LEU A 75 15.95 -9.02 -13.25
N ASP A 76 14.91 -9.34 -12.51
CA ASP A 76 14.69 -8.83 -11.17
C ASP A 76 15.13 -9.85 -10.09
N LEU A 77 15.88 -9.39 -9.09
CA LEU A 77 16.11 -10.12 -7.85
C LEU A 77 14.92 -9.91 -6.92
N LEU A 78 14.09 -10.97 -6.75
CA LEU A 78 12.85 -10.88 -5.99
C LEU A 78 13.05 -11.03 -4.49
N LEU A 79 13.75 -12.10 -4.10
CA LEU A 79 14.02 -12.48 -2.71
C LEU A 79 15.46 -13.03 -2.63
N TYR A 80 16.06 -12.90 -1.46
CA TYR A 80 17.34 -13.48 -1.12
C TYR A 80 17.29 -13.97 0.33
N GLU A 81 17.00 -15.27 0.51
CA GLU A 81 16.73 -15.86 1.83
C GLU A 81 15.74 -15.02 2.65
N ASP A 82 16.07 -14.69 3.89
CA ASP A 82 15.34 -13.80 4.81
C ASP A 82 15.87 -12.35 4.79
N CYS A 83 16.72 -12.01 3.80
CA CYS A 83 17.36 -10.71 3.68
C CYS A 83 16.33 -9.60 3.47
N VAL A 84 16.46 -8.53 4.27
CA VAL A 84 15.80 -7.25 4.06
C VAL A 84 16.87 -6.21 3.82
N LEU A 85 16.91 -5.64 2.62
CA LEU A 85 17.93 -4.70 2.19
C LEU A 85 17.30 -3.52 1.45
N THR A 86 17.64 -2.30 1.82
CA THR A 86 17.25 -1.09 1.11
C THR A 86 18.48 -0.23 0.85
N THR A 87 18.86 -0.13 -0.42
CA THR A 87 19.95 0.72 -0.91
C THR A 87 19.47 1.51 -2.12
N GLU A 88 20.26 2.47 -2.59
CA GLU A 88 19.97 3.19 -3.83
C GLU A 88 19.91 2.30 -5.07
N ARG A 89 20.61 1.15 -5.04
CA ARG A 89 20.74 0.24 -6.19
C ARG A 89 19.83 -0.98 -6.13
N LEU A 90 19.48 -1.45 -4.92
CA LEU A 90 18.79 -2.71 -4.69
C LEU A 90 17.87 -2.62 -3.48
N GLN A 91 16.64 -3.10 -3.67
CA GLN A 91 15.70 -3.32 -2.60
C GLN A 91 15.27 -4.79 -2.58
N ILE A 92 15.41 -5.46 -1.43
CA ILE A 92 15.01 -6.84 -1.17
C ILE A 92 14.14 -6.86 0.09
N PRO A 93 12.97 -7.46 0.05
CA PRO A 93 12.24 -8.02 -1.10
C PRO A 93 11.99 -7.00 -2.20
N HIS A 94 11.85 -7.47 -3.44
CA HIS A 94 11.52 -6.55 -4.54
C HIS A 94 10.19 -5.84 -4.27
N PRO A 95 10.14 -4.50 -4.29
CA PRO A 95 9.05 -3.71 -3.69
C PRO A 95 7.67 -3.93 -4.34
N ARG A 96 7.63 -4.41 -5.57
CA ARG A 96 6.37 -4.61 -6.32
C ARG A 96 6.03 -6.08 -6.56
N MET A 97 6.75 -7.03 -5.97
CA MET A 97 6.50 -8.45 -6.25
C MET A 97 5.14 -8.91 -5.74
N THR A 98 4.68 -8.36 -4.61
CA THR A 98 3.49 -8.85 -3.90
C THR A 98 2.16 -8.52 -4.57
N THR A 99 2.16 -7.66 -5.60
CA THR A 99 0.97 -7.29 -6.38
C THR A 99 1.09 -7.61 -7.86
N ARG A 100 2.16 -8.30 -8.28
CA ARG A 100 2.38 -8.66 -9.66
C ARG A 100 2.10 -10.14 -9.88
N ARG A 101 0.93 -10.46 -10.42
CA ARG A 101 0.54 -11.84 -10.72
C ARG A 101 1.54 -12.52 -11.65
N PHE A 102 2.03 -11.82 -12.70
CA PHE A 102 3.01 -12.33 -13.64
C PHE A 102 4.39 -12.62 -13.02
N VAL A 103 4.66 -12.12 -11.80
CA VAL A 103 5.83 -12.46 -10.98
C VAL A 103 5.49 -13.59 -10.02
N LEU A 104 4.35 -13.51 -9.35
CA LEU A 104 3.98 -14.45 -8.30
C LEU A 104 3.58 -15.83 -8.84
N GLU A 105 2.88 -15.91 -9.97
CA GLU A 105 2.50 -17.20 -10.57
C GLU A 105 3.71 -18.07 -10.87
N PRO A 106 4.71 -17.63 -11.65
CA PRO A 106 5.88 -18.43 -11.90
C PRO A 106 6.75 -18.65 -10.64
N ALA A 107 6.79 -17.71 -9.70
CA ALA A 107 7.51 -17.89 -8.45
C ALA A 107 6.83 -18.95 -7.55
N ALA A 108 5.50 -18.95 -7.45
CA ALA A 108 4.74 -19.93 -6.69
C ALA A 108 4.81 -21.34 -7.30
N GLU A 109 4.94 -21.46 -8.63
CA GLU A 109 5.14 -22.76 -9.28
C GLU A 109 6.39 -23.48 -8.76
N ILE A 110 7.46 -22.74 -8.51
CA ILE A 110 8.76 -23.32 -8.14
C ILE A 110 9.10 -23.25 -6.66
N ALA A 111 8.52 -22.29 -5.92
CA ALA A 111 8.82 -22.04 -4.52
C ALA A 111 7.61 -21.51 -3.73
N PRO A 112 6.46 -22.23 -3.70
CA PRO A 112 5.24 -21.73 -3.06
C PRO A 112 5.40 -21.47 -1.56
N ASP A 113 6.25 -22.25 -0.89
CA ASP A 113 6.46 -22.18 0.56
C ASP A 113 7.55 -21.18 0.98
N LEU A 114 8.23 -20.53 0.02
CA LEU A 114 9.24 -19.53 0.32
C LEU A 114 8.58 -18.32 0.99
N GLN A 115 9.10 -17.93 2.16
CA GLN A 115 8.53 -16.81 2.94
C GLN A 115 9.05 -15.47 2.45
N HIS A 116 8.14 -14.52 2.35
CA HIS A 116 8.47 -13.12 2.15
C HIS A 116 8.80 -12.48 3.52
N PRO A 117 10.03 -12.00 3.74
CA PRO A 117 10.51 -11.64 5.08
C PRO A 117 9.73 -10.51 5.76
N LEU A 118 9.14 -9.58 5.01
CA LEU A 118 8.38 -8.47 5.59
C LEU A 118 6.93 -8.86 5.90
N SER A 119 6.21 -9.50 4.98
CA SER A 119 4.81 -9.89 5.21
C SER A 119 4.66 -11.17 6.03
N GLN A 120 5.73 -11.95 6.18
CA GLN A 120 5.73 -13.27 6.84
C GLN A 120 4.75 -14.26 6.21
N CYS A 121 4.28 -13.97 4.99
CA CYS A 121 3.45 -14.84 4.18
C CYS A 121 4.32 -15.61 3.19
N THR A 122 3.88 -16.80 2.80
CA THR A 122 4.50 -17.56 1.71
C THR A 122 4.14 -16.94 0.36
N ILE A 123 4.94 -17.23 -0.68
CA ILE A 123 4.64 -16.81 -2.06
C ILE A 123 3.28 -17.32 -2.50
N GLY A 124 2.93 -18.57 -2.14
CA GLY A 124 1.62 -19.15 -2.42
C GLY A 124 0.47 -18.38 -1.75
N GLU A 125 0.63 -18.01 -0.47
CA GLU A 125 -0.36 -17.22 0.26
C GLU A 125 -0.52 -15.81 -0.31
N ILE A 126 0.57 -15.17 -0.77
CA ILE A 126 0.51 -13.85 -1.41
C ILE A 126 -0.21 -13.95 -2.76
N LEU A 127 0.11 -14.96 -3.57
CA LEU A 127 -0.59 -15.19 -4.85
C LEU A 127 -2.08 -15.45 -4.62
N GLN A 128 -2.45 -16.30 -3.66
CA GLN A 128 -3.84 -16.53 -3.31
C GLN A 128 -4.53 -15.23 -2.92
N ASN A 129 -3.91 -14.40 -2.10
CA ASN A 129 -4.46 -13.13 -1.64
C ASN A 129 -4.87 -12.19 -2.78
N ILE A 130 -4.01 -12.05 -3.80
CA ILE A 130 -4.33 -11.19 -4.96
C ILE A 130 -5.23 -11.89 -6.00
N SER A 131 -5.52 -13.16 -5.80
CA SER A 131 -6.42 -13.96 -6.66
C SER A 131 -7.83 -14.03 -6.11
N GLU A 132 -8.08 -13.48 -4.93
CA GLU A 132 -9.43 -13.44 -4.35
C GLU A 132 -10.37 -12.63 -5.25
N PRO A 133 -11.58 -13.13 -5.51
CA PRO A 133 -12.64 -12.31 -6.08
C PRO A 133 -12.97 -11.16 -5.13
N HIS A 134 -13.37 -10.04 -5.43
CA HIS A 134 -13.76 -8.95 -4.52
C HIS A 134 -12.61 -8.34 -3.70
N LEU A 135 -11.49 -8.10 -4.36
CA LEU A 135 -10.33 -7.47 -3.74
C LEU A 135 -10.69 -6.17 -3.00
N HIS A 136 -10.17 -6.03 -1.79
CA HIS A 136 -10.17 -4.77 -1.05
C HIS A 136 -8.78 -4.13 -1.15
N ILE A 137 -8.73 -2.97 -1.78
CA ILE A 137 -7.51 -2.15 -1.91
C ILE A 137 -7.70 -0.91 -1.04
N ALA A 138 -6.85 -0.71 -0.05
CA ALA A 138 -6.90 0.47 0.80
C ALA A 138 -5.75 1.42 0.46
N VAL A 139 -6.07 2.67 0.13
CA VAL A 139 -5.10 3.76 -0.02
C VAL A 139 -5.03 4.47 1.32
N VAL A 140 -3.89 4.38 1.99
CA VAL A 140 -3.73 4.85 3.36
C VAL A 140 -2.68 5.94 3.43
N GLY A 141 -3.01 7.05 4.07
CA GLY A 141 -2.09 8.15 4.30
C GLY A 141 -2.66 9.14 5.30
N VAL A 142 -1.84 10.10 5.68
CA VAL A 142 -2.26 11.18 6.58
C VAL A 142 -3.12 12.22 5.84
N PRO A 143 -3.93 13.01 6.55
CA PRO A 143 -4.63 14.15 5.94
C PRO A 143 -3.67 15.04 5.14
N GLY A 144 -4.00 15.26 3.86
CA GLY A 144 -3.12 15.99 2.91
C GLY A 144 -2.18 15.11 2.09
N SER A 145 -2.11 13.81 2.34
CA SER A 145 -1.28 12.90 1.53
C SER A 145 -1.78 12.71 0.10
N GLY A 146 -3.08 12.90 -0.15
CA GLY A 146 -3.68 12.67 -1.47
C GLY A 146 -4.36 11.31 -1.59
N ALA A 147 -4.69 10.64 -0.48
CA ALA A 147 -5.33 9.33 -0.50
C ALA A 147 -6.66 9.32 -1.29
N PRO A 148 -7.57 10.27 -1.12
CA PRO A 148 -8.80 10.32 -1.92
C PRO A 148 -8.51 10.41 -3.42
N GLU A 149 -7.66 11.34 -3.83
CA GLU A 149 -7.34 11.58 -5.25
C GLU A 149 -6.70 10.36 -5.92
N ILE A 150 -5.89 9.60 -5.18
CA ILE A 150 -5.25 8.38 -5.68
C ILE A 150 -6.26 7.22 -5.70
N ALA A 151 -7.14 7.12 -4.70
CA ALA A 151 -8.20 6.13 -4.68
C ALA A 151 -9.19 6.32 -5.84
N ASP A 152 -9.58 7.58 -6.14
CA ASP A 152 -10.38 7.96 -7.32
C ASP A 152 -9.70 7.47 -8.60
N ALA A 153 -8.41 7.79 -8.79
CA ALA A 153 -7.68 7.42 -9.99
C ALA A 153 -7.58 5.90 -10.19
N ILE A 154 -7.42 5.13 -9.11
CA ILE A 154 -7.42 3.66 -9.19
C ILE A 154 -8.81 3.16 -9.56
N ALA A 155 -9.86 3.62 -8.88
CA ALA A 155 -11.22 3.18 -9.10
C ALA A 155 -11.69 3.46 -10.54
N ASP A 156 -11.34 4.63 -11.09
CA ASP A 156 -11.66 5.00 -12.47
C ASP A 156 -11.01 4.06 -13.50
N VAL A 157 -9.75 3.70 -13.31
CA VAL A 157 -9.02 2.83 -14.23
C VAL A 157 -9.44 1.37 -14.11
N THR A 158 -9.64 0.89 -12.87
CA THR A 158 -9.98 -0.51 -12.61
C THR A 158 -11.47 -0.80 -12.66
N LEU A 159 -12.31 0.23 -12.76
CA LEU A 159 -13.77 0.16 -12.65
C LEU A 159 -14.24 -0.39 -11.31
N SER A 160 -13.40 -0.32 -10.29
CA SER A 160 -13.69 -0.79 -8.94
C SER A 160 -14.67 0.13 -8.22
N ARG A 161 -15.42 -0.42 -7.28
CA ARG A 161 -16.24 0.38 -6.38
C ARG A 161 -15.36 1.22 -5.46
N LEU A 162 -15.68 2.50 -5.33
CA LEU A 162 -14.99 3.42 -4.44
C LEU A 162 -15.80 3.67 -3.16
N ILE A 163 -15.13 3.62 -2.01
CA ILE A 163 -15.68 3.96 -0.70
C ILE A 163 -14.74 4.96 -0.03
N HIS A 164 -15.23 6.19 0.14
CA HIS A 164 -14.48 7.22 0.86
C HIS A 164 -14.65 7.10 2.37
N ALA A 165 -13.64 7.61 3.09
CA ALA A 165 -13.71 7.76 4.53
C ALA A 165 -14.95 8.59 4.92
N PRO A 166 -15.74 8.15 5.92
CA PRO A 166 -16.95 8.86 6.33
C PRO A 166 -16.67 10.24 6.94
N ALA A 167 -15.46 10.47 7.40
CA ALA A 167 -14.98 11.72 7.94
C ALA A 167 -13.45 11.77 7.88
N PRO A 168 -12.78 12.94 7.97
CA PRO A 168 -11.34 13.04 8.12
C PRO A 168 -10.84 12.38 9.41
N LEU A 169 -9.60 11.84 9.39
CA LEU A 169 -8.97 11.28 10.59
C LEU A 169 -8.80 12.36 11.67
N PRO A 170 -9.15 12.08 12.93
CA PRO A 170 -8.96 12.99 14.04
C PRO A 170 -7.48 13.08 14.42
N VAL A 171 -6.79 14.15 14.05
CA VAL A 171 -5.33 14.29 14.25
C VAL A 171 -4.96 15.12 15.49
N ASN A 172 -5.85 15.98 15.98
CA ASN A 172 -5.61 16.79 17.18
C ASN A 172 -6.82 16.74 18.10
N GLY A 173 -6.63 16.37 19.37
CA GLY A 173 -7.68 16.15 20.35
C GLY A 173 -8.61 17.31 20.68
N ARG A 174 -8.61 18.39 19.89
CA ARG A 174 -9.54 19.50 20.00
C ARG A 174 -10.68 19.48 18.98
N ASP A 175 -10.57 18.67 17.92
CA ASP A 175 -11.46 18.77 16.76
C ASP A 175 -12.41 17.58 16.57
N PHE A 176 -12.81 16.93 17.67
CA PHE A 176 -13.98 16.05 17.67
C PHE A 176 -15.30 16.86 17.61
N SER A 177 -15.27 18.03 16.95
CA SER A 177 -16.46 18.84 16.74
C SER A 177 -17.31 18.27 15.61
N TYR A 178 -17.95 17.13 15.85
CA TYR A 178 -19.10 16.75 15.04
C TYR A 178 -20.24 17.75 15.24
N PRO A 179 -20.96 18.15 14.17
CA PRO A 179 -22.05 19.15 14.25
C PRO A 179 -23.26 18.71 15.07
N ASN A 180 -23.27 17.51 15.63
CA ASN A 180 -24.35 17.04 16.50
C ASN A 180 -24.00 17.24 17.98
N GLN A 181 -24.72 18.12 18.64
CA GLN A 181 -24.63 18.47 20.08
C GLN A 181 -24.66 17.28 21.06
N ALA A 182 -24.93 16.05 20.60
CA ALA A 182 -24.93 14.84 21.42
C ALA A 182 -23.53 14.30 21.79
N SER A 183 -22.46 14.82 21.19
CA SER A 183 -21.08 14.33 21.41
C SER A 183 -20.37 14.97 22.61
N GLN A 184 -20.91 16.06 23.18
CA GLN A 184 -20.24 16.79 24.27
C GLN A 184 -20.30 16.09 25.64
N THR A 185 -21.05 15.00 25.78
CA THR A 185 -21.27 14.29 27.05
C THR A 185 -20.58 12.93 27.14
N ARG A 186 -19.90 12.48 26.08
CA ARG A 186 -19.23 11.16 26.07
C ARG A 186 -17.79 11.28 26.54
N GLU A 187 -17.34 10.25 27.26
CA GLU A 187 -15.92 10.08 27.56
C GLU A 187 -15.09 9.99 26.27
N PRO A 188 -13.85 10.51 26.24
CA PRO A 188 -13.02 10.51 25.04
C PRO A 188 -12.84 9.14 24.38
N ALA A 189 -12.71 8.07 25.15
CA ALA A 189 -12.60 6.70 24.64
C ALA A 189 -13.88 6.24 23.92
N GLU A 190 -15.06 6.57 24.46
CA GLU A 190 -16.34 6.26 23.82
C GLU A 190 -16.53 7.01 22.50
N GLN A 191 -16.02 8.25 22.42
CA GLN A 191 -16.04 9.03 21.18
C GLN A 191 -15.20 8.36 20.10
N LEU A 192 -14.01 7.87 20.44
CA LEU A 192 -13.13 7.16 19.51
C LEU A 192 -13.73 5.84 19.03
N LEU A 193 -14.34 5.05 19.92
CA LEU A 193 -15.04 3.83 19.53
C LEU A 193 -16.22 4.11 18.60
N HIS A 194 -16.93 5.23 18.83
CA HIS A 194 -17.99 5.66 17.92
C HIS A 194 -17.46 6.02 16.52
N ILE A 195 -16.33 6.75 16.46
CA ILE A 195 -15.64 7.04 15.19
C ILE A 195 -15.21 5.74 14.52
N ALA A 196 -14.57 4.83 15.25
CA ALA A 196 -14.17 3.53 14.73
C ALA A 196 -15.36 2.76 14.15
N GLN A 197 -16.53 2.80 14.79
CA GLN A 197 -17.76 2.19 14.28
C GLN A 197 -18.24 2.85 12.98
N GLN A 198 -18.16 4.18 12.86
CA GLN A 198 -18.53 4.88 11.63
C GLN A 198 -17.62 4.48 10.47
N TYR A 199 -16.30 4.41 10.70
CA TYR A 199 -15.33 3.96 9.69
C TYR A 199 -15.49 2.47 9.34
N ALA A 200 -15.84 1.63 10.32
CA ALA A 200 -16.08 0.22 10.11
C ALA A 200 -17.36 -0.05 9.31
N SER A 201 -18.39 0.78 9.48
CA SER A 201 -19.71 0.53 8.91
C SER A 201 -19.70 0.24 7.40
N PRO A 202 -19.00 0.98 6.53
CA PRO A 202 -18.94 0.68 5.11
C PRO A 202 -18.11 -0.57 4.78
N LEU A 203 -17.28 -1.04 5.72
CA LEU A 203 -16.35 -2.16 5.57
C LEU A 203 -16.89 -3.47 6.15
N LEU A 204 -18.12 -3.49 6.74
CA LEU A 204 -18.67 -4.69 7.36
C LEU A 204 -18.86 -5.80 6.32
N GLU A 205 -18.44 -7.03 6.65
CA GLU A 205 -18.62 -8.21 5.79
C GLU A 205 -20.08 -8.38 5.32
N ALA A 206 -21.05 -8.13 6.21
CA ALA A 206 -22.46 -8.23 5.90
C ALA A 206 -22.97 -7.19 4.86
N GLN A 207 -22.20 -6.14 4.61
CA GLN A 207 -22.53 -5.04 3.69
C GLN A 207 -21.51 -4.92 2.56
N TRP A 208 -20.50 -5.81 2.54
CA TRP A 208 -19.45 -5.77 1.54
C TRP A 208 -20.00 -5.97 0.13
N PRO A 209 -19.67 -5.10 -0.82
CA PRO A 209 -20.21 -5.21 -2.16
C PRO A 209 -19.68 -6.45 -2.89
N ASP A 210 -20.56 -7.11 -3.58
CA ASP A 210 -20.21 -8.16 -4.53
C ASP A 210 -19.87 -7.50 -5.89
N ASP A 211 -18.68 -6.90 -5.96
CA ASP A 211 -18.21 -6.23 -7.17
C ASP A 211 -17.04 -7.02 -7.79
N PRO A 212 -17.19 -7.49 -9.03
CA PRO A 212 -16.16 -8.29 -9.70
C PRO A 212 -14.84 -7.54 -9.94
N HIS A 213 -14.88 -6.20 -9.92
CA HIS A 213 -13.69 -5.35 -10.08
C HIS A 213 -13.04 -4.99 -8.74
N GLY A 214 -13.60 -5.49 -7.62
CA GLY A 214 -13.13 -5.19 -6.29
C GLY A 214 -13.58 -3.84 -5.76
N THR A 215 -13.05 -3.46 -4.60
CA THR A 215 -13.39 -2.22 -3.91
C THR A 215 -12.12 -1.48 -3.51
N VAL A 216 -12.08 -0.18 -3.79
CA VAL A 216 -11.02 0.74 -3.36
C VAL A 216 -11.54 1.60 -2.23
N THR A 217 -10.74 1.78 -1.18
CA THR A 217 -11.01 2.72 -0.09
C THR A 217 -9.88 3.72 0.03
N ASP A 218 -10.16 4.96 0.42
CA ASP A 218 -9.14 5.98 0.72
C ASP A 218 -8.72 5.96 2.19
N TYR A 219 -9.03 4.89 2.91
CA TYR A 219 -8.71 4.70 4.32
C TYR A 219 -8.65 3.21 4.71
N TRP A 220 -8.04 2.97 5.87
CA TRP A 220 -8.17 1.72 6.61
C TRP A 220 -8.33 2.00 8.11
N ILE A 221 -9.17 1.23 8.77
CA ILE A 221 -9.57 1.48 10.17
C ILE A 221 -8.39 1.45 11.17
N GLU A 222 -7.32 0.72 10.89
CA GLU A 222 -6.12 0.72 11.74
C GLU A 222 -5.43 2.09 11.81
N ALA A 223 -5.56 2.93 10.78
CA ALA A 223 -5.05 4.30 10.83
C ALA A 223 -5.71 5.13 11.95
N ILE A 224 -6.97 4.83 12.30
CA ILE A 224 -7.68 5.45 13.44
C ILE A 224 -7.01 5.06 14.75
N ARG A 225 -6.68 3.78 14.93
CA ARG A 225 -5.99 3.30 16.13
C ARG A 225 -4.67 4.04 16.32
N VAL A 226 -3.88 4.21 15.26
CA VAL A 226 -2.63 4.96 15.31
C VAL A 226 -2.90 6.43 15.65
N ALA A 227 -3.87 7.08 15.02
CA ALA A 227 -4.23 8.46 15.31
C ALA A 227 -4.66 8.66 16.77
N THR A 228 -5.27 7.65 17.40
CA THR A 228 -5.67 7.72 18.82
C THR A 228 -4.48 7.71 19.77
N THR A 229 -3.41 6.99 19.45
CA THR A 229 -2.20 6.92 20.30
C THR A 229 -1.45 8.25 20.36
N LEU A 230 -1.59 9.10 19.34
CA LEU A 230 -1.02 10.45 19.31
C LEU A 230 -1.83 11.46 20.14
N ASN A 231 -3.06 11.12 20.48
CA ASN A 231 -3.89 11.96 21.30
C ASN A 231 -3.55 11.76 22.79
N THR A 232 -2.74 12.65 23.35
CA THR A 232 -2.27 12.57 24.74
C THR A 232 -3.38 12.62 25.79
N ALA A 233 -4.61 13.01 25.41
CA ALA A 233 -5.77 13.04 26.31
C ALA A 233 -6.39 11.66 26.53
N ILE A 234 -6.03 10.65 25.69
CA ILE A 234 -6.60 9.32 25.72
C ILE A 234 -5.47 8.31 25.88
N LYS A 235 -5.54 7.51 26.92
CA LYS A 235 -4.68 6.33 27.07
C LYS A 235 -5.56 5.13 26.79
N PRO A 236 -5.38 4.43 25.65
CA PRO A 236 -6.09 3.19 25.38
C PRO A 236 -5.82 2.21 26.51
N ASP A 237 -6.86 1.72 27.14
CA ASP A 237 -6.82 0.64 28.12
C ASP A 237 -7.19 -0.70 27.47
N GLU A 238 -7.16 -1.78 28.23
CA GLU A 238 -7.50 -3.11 27.70
C GLU A 238 -8.94 -3.20 27.19
N ASP A 239 -9.87 -2.49 27.84
CA ASP A 239 -11.29 -2.49 27.45
C ASP A 239 -11.48 -1.78 26.11
N PHE A 240 -10.79 -0.66 25.89
CA PHE A 240 -10.77 0.03 24.60
C PHE A 240 -10.19 -0.86 23.50
N GLU A 241 -9.04 -1.50 23.73
CA GLU A 241 -8.38 -2.37 22.75
C GLU A 241 -9.24 -3.59 22.40
N GLN A 242 -9.92 -4.17 23.37
CA GLN A 242 -10.87 -5.28 23.13
C GLN A 242 -12.08 -4.82 22.30
N ALA A 243 -12.67 -3.68 22.64
CA ALA A 243 -13.81 -3.12 21.92
C ALA A 243 -13.43 -2.75 20.48
N PHE A 244 -12.28 -2.10 20.27
CA PHE A 244 -11.76 -1.74 18.96
C PHE A 244 -11.48 -2.99 18.11
N THR A 245 -10.84 -4.00 18.68
CA THR A 245 -10.59 -5.30 18.03
C THR A 245 -11.88 -5.98 17.61
N SER A 246 -12.91 -5.97 18.48
CA SER A 246 -14.24 -6.51 18.15
C SER A 246 -14.91 -5.79 16.97
N ILE A 247 -14.66 -4.50 16.78
CA ILE A 247 -15.15 -3.73 15.63
C ILE A 247 -14.45 -4.20 14.36
N ILE A 248 -13.11 -4.24 14.38
CA ILE A 248 -12.29 -4.61 13.21
C ILE A 248 -12.59 -6.04 12.76
N GLN A 249 -12.77 -6.97 13.68
CA GLN A 249 -13.05 -8.39 13.36
C GLN A 249 -14.28 -8.62 12.50
N LYS A 250 -15.16 -7.63 12.38
CA LYS A 250 -16.38 -7.68 11.56
C LYS A 250 -16.20 -7.03 10.19
N THR A 251 -15.04 -6.45 9.92
CA THR A 251 -14.76 -5.75 8.67
C THR A 251 -13.94 -6.61 7.73
N VAL A 252 -14.08 -6.38 6.42
CA VAL A 252 -13.24 -7.00 5.41
C VAL A 252 -11.87 -6.34 5.43
N PRO A 253 -10.80 -7.06 5.79
CA PRO A 253 -9.45 -6.50 5.79
C PRO A 253 -9.00 -6.19 4.37
N PRO A 254 -8.11 -5.21 4.15
CA PRO A 254 -7.55 -4.97 2.83
C PRO A 254 -6.61 -6.11 2.42
N HIS A 255 -6.75 -6.55 1.18
CA HIS A 255 -5.83 -7.49 0.55
C HIS A 255 -4.51 -6.79 0.17
N VAL A 256 -4.63 -5.52 -0.23
CA VAL A 256 -3.51 -4.66 -0.59
C VAL A 256 -3.65 -3.30 0.10
N VAL A 257 -2.59 -2.82 0.70
CA VAL A 257 -2.48 -1.45 1.20
C VAL A 257 -1.47 -0.68 0.38
N LEU A 258 -1.90 0.44 -0.18
CA LEU A 258 -1.04 1.45 -0.76
C LEU A 258 -0.79 2.53 0.30
N LEU A 259 0.42 2.56 0.83
CA LEU A 259 0.81 3.47 1.89
C LEU A 259 1.48 4.70 1.30
N LEU A 260 0.86 5.86 1.49
CA LEU A 260 1.32 7.11 0.92
C LEU A 260 2.32 7.81 1.85
N ASN A 261 3.51 8.03 1.34
CA ASN A 261 4.55 8.82 1.99
C ASN A 261 4.66 10.18 1.33
N VAL A 262 4.59 11.23 2.15
CA VAL A 262 4.64 12.63 1.71
C VAL A 262 5.70 13.39 2.53
N ASN A 263 6.51 14.21 1.88
CA ASN A 263 7.49 15.02 2.58
C ASN A 263 6.86 16.25 3.28
N ARG A 264 7.60 16.83 4.22
CA ARG A 264 7.16 17.97 5.04
C ARG A 264 6.69 19.16 4.20
N GLN A 265 7.44 19.51 3.16
CA GLN A 265 7.15 20.70 2.35
C GLN A 265 5.82 20.53 1.61
N THR A 266 5.66 19.44 0.87
CA THR A 266 4.46 19.13 0.09
C THR A 266 3.23 19.01 1.01
N LEU A 267 3.38 18.36 2.16
CA LEU A 267 2.30 18.23 3.13
C LEU A 267 1.85 19.61 3.66
N SER A 268 2.80 20.48 4.00
CA SER A 268 2.52 21.84 4.46
C SER A 268 1.78 22.66 3.41
N GLU A 269 2.21 22.60 2.16
CA GLU A 269 1.59 23.32 1.04
C GLU A 269 0.16 22.85 0.79
N ARG A 270 -0.08 21.52 0.79
CA ARG A 270 -1.42 20.93 0.57
C ARG A 270 -2.38 21.23 1.71
N VAL A 271 -1.93 21.13 2.96
CA VAL A 271 -2.74 21.46 4.13
C VAL A 271 -3.11 22.95 4.12
N ALA A 272 -2.16 23.85 3.81
CA ALA A 272 -2.40 25.27 3.67
C ALA A 272 -3.44 25.58 2.58
N TYR A 273 -3.26 24.98 1.39
CA TYR A 273 -4.19 25.17 0.27
C TYR A 273 -5.62 24.76 0.63
N ARG A 274 -5.81 23.57 1.23
CA ARG A 274 -7.12 23.07 1.66
C ARG A 274 -7.75 23.97 2.73
N SER A 275 -6.95 24.46 3.68
CA SER A 275 -7.43 25.38 4.72
C SER A 275 -7.93 26.71 4.14
N HIS A 276 -7.25 27.26 3.13
CA HIS A 276 -7.67 28.46 2.43
C HIS A 276 -8.93 28.22 1.56
N ALA A 277 -8.99 27.10 0.85
CA ALA A 277 -10.15 26.76 0.03
C ALA A 277 -11.42 26.56 0.88
N ALA A 278 -11.30 25.94 2.04
CA ALA A 278 -12.41 25.77 2.99
C ALA A 278 -12.94 27.10 3.56
N GLN A 279 -12.07 28.11 3.75
CA GLN A 279 -12.47 29.44 4.22
C GLN A 279 -13.21 30.27 3.16
N GLN A 280 -13.07 29.95 1.88
CA GLN A 280 -13.66 30.72 0.77
C GLN A 280 -15.00 30.18 0.26
N SER A 281 -15.40 28.96 0.67
CA SER A 281 -16.64 28.35 0.19
C SER A 281 -17.65 28.14 1.30
N ASP A 282 -18.77 28.88 1.25
CA ASP A 282 -19.94 28.69 2.13
C ASP A 282 -20.64 27.30 1.91
N ILE A 283 -20.26 26.57 0.87
CA ILE A 283 -20.89 25.30 0.46
C ILE A 283 -20.25 24.09 1.18
N PHE A 284 -19.04 24.25 1.72
CA PHE A 284 -18.29 23.18 2.38
C PHE A 284 -18.25 23.27 3.90
N SER A 285 -19.31 23.78 4.52
CA SER A 285 -19.43 23.82 5.99
C SER A 285 -19.36 22.43 6.65
N ASP A 286 -19.58 21.35 5.89
CA ASP A 286 -19.47 19.97 6.37
C ASP A 286 -18.05 19.38 6.33
N LEU A 287 -17.08 20.08 5.71
CA LEU A 287 -15.64 19.77 5.74
C LEU A 287 -14.91 20.41 6.94
N ILE A 288 -15.62 20.58 8.05
CA ILE A 288 -15.18 21.31 9.26
C ILE A 288 -13.87 20.77 9.87
N ALA A 289 -13.53 19.51 9.67
CA ALA A 289 -12.30 18.95 10.24
C ALA A 289 -11.01 19.51 9.59
N VAL A 290 -11.08 20.01 8.35
CA VAL A 290 -9.93 20.67 7.70
C VAL A 290 -9.79 22.13 8.15
N GLN A 291 -10.89 22.78 8.59
CA GLN A 291 -10.86 24.16 9.08
C GLN A 291 -10.06 24.34 10.39
N ALA A 292 -9.92 23.30 11.19
CA ALA A 292 -9.22 23.37 12.45
C ALA A 292 -7.73 23.02 12.36
N MET A 293 -7.25 22.52 11.22
CA MET A 293 -5.82 22.37 10.98
C MET A 293 -5.20 23.73 10.69
N THR A 294 -4.90 24.48 11.76
CA THR A 294 -4.00 25.61 11.63
C THR A 294 -2.67 25.09 11.09
N THR A 295 -2.19 25.70 10.00
CA THR A 295 -0.89 25.41 9.36
C THR A 295 0.28 25.80 10.28
N THR A 296 0.28 25.30 11.51
CA THR A 296 1.40 25.47 12.42
C THR A 296 2.44 24.39 12.15
N ASP A 297 3.70 24.72 12.32
CA ASP A 297 4.81 23.75 12.25
C ASP A 297 4.55 22.52 13.14
N GLN A 298 3.85 22.70 14.24
CA GLN A 298 3.49 21.63 15.17
C GLN A 298 2.42 20.68 14.59
N SER A 299 1.45 21.21 13.85
CA SER A 299 0.43 20.37 13.18
C SER A 299 1.05 19.50 12.09
N ILE A 300 1.95 20.06 11.29
CA ILE A 300 2.67 19.30 10.26
C ILE A 300 3.60 18.26 10.89
N ALA A 301 4.29 18.60 11.99
CA ALA A 301 5.11 17.64 12.72
C ALA A 301 4.26 16.45 13.24
N THR A 302 3.07 16.72 13.77
CA THR A 302 2.14 15.68 14.24
C THR A 302 1.71 14.76 13.09
N LEU A 303 1.39 15.32 11.92
CA LEU A 303 1.03 14.52 10.74
C LEU A 303 2.18 13.62 10.27
N LEU A 304 3.41 14.12 10.26
CA LEU A 304 4.58 13.31 9.89
C LEU A 304 4.83 12.20 10.92
N THR A 305 4.69 12.49 12.22
CA THR A 305 4.77 11.44 13.25
C THR A 305 3.66 10.40 13.06
N LEU A 306 2.44 10.81 12.70
CA LEU A 306 1.34 9.90 12.39
C LEU A 306 1.68 9.02 11.18
N GLN A 307 2.26 9.61 10.12
CA GLN A 307 2.71 8.85 8.95
C GLN A 307 3.72 7.77 9.33
N GLU A 308 4.76 8.11 10.09
CA GLU A 308 5.77 7.17 10.57
C GLU A 308 5.14 6.04 11.42
N GLN A 309 4.22 6.37 12.32
CA GLN A 309 3.56 5.38 13.16
C GLN A 309 2.59 4.48 12.39
N ILE A 310 1.92 4.97 11.33
CA ILE A 310 1.11 4.12 10.45
C ILE A 310 2.01 3.10 9.74
N VAL A 311 3.15 3.54 9.21
CA VAL A 311 4.15 2.65 8.57
C VAL A 311 4.61 1.58 9.56
N GLU A 312 5.03 1.99 10.75
CA GLU A 312 5.52 1.08 11.80
C GLU A 312 4.43 0.09 12.23
N ARG A 313 3.20 0.56 12.44
CA ARG A 313 2.08 -0.29 12.86
C ARG A 313 1.71 -1.32 11.83
N LEU A 314 1.60 -0.93 10.56
CA LEU A 314 1.28 -1.84 9.46
C LEU A 314 2.39 -2.87 9.24
N GLY A 315 3.66 -2.52 9.51
CA GLY A 315 4.79 -3.45 9.44
C GLY A 315 4.91 -4.41 10.63
N ASN A 316 4.39 -4.06 11.82
CA ASN A 316 4.65 -4.76 13.08
C ASN A 316 3.41 -5.38 13.76
N THR A 317 2.25 -5.46 13.09
CA THR A 317 1.04 -6.00 13.73
C THR A 317 1.20 -7.49 14.07
N GLN A 318 1.04 -7.84 15.34
CA GLN A 318 1.14 -9.24 15.81
C GLN A 318 -0.05 -10.11 15.41
N ASP A 319 -1.22 -9.54 15.14
CA ASP A 319 -2.40 -10.28 14.70
C ASP A 319 -2.42 -10.41 13.16
N LYS A 320 -1.84 -11.50 12.68
CA LYS A 320 -1.70 -11.82 11.25
C LYS A 320 -3.03 -11.83 10.47
N ARG A 321 -4.19 -11.92 11.15
CA ARG A 321 -5.51 -11.97 10.50
C ARG A 321 -5.93 -10.61 9.92
N PHE A 322 -5.39 -9.52 10.47
CA PHE A 322 -5.72 -8.15 10.06
C PHE A 322 -4.56 -7.45 9.36
N LEU A 323 -3.44 -8.16 9.13
CA LEU A 323 -2.34 -7.64 8.34
C LEU A 323 -2.66 -7.77 6.86
N PRO A 324 -2.58 -6.69 6.10
CA PRO A 324 -2.58 -6.80 4.65
C PRO A 324 -1.36 -7.64 4.24
N LYS A 325 -1.57 -8.64 3.39
CA LYS A 325 -0.48 -9.51 2.90
C LYS A 325 0.40 -8.79 1.89
N SER A 326 -0.07 -7.66 1.37
CA SER A 326 0.64 -6.82 0.41
C SER A 326 0.58 -5.36 0.85
N ILE A 327 1.75 -4.79 1.14
CA ILE A 327 1.91 -3.35 1.44
C ILE A 327 2.86 -2.78 0.40
N ILE A 328 2.47 -1.70 -0.25
CA ILE A 328 3.29 -0.97 -1.21
C ILE A 328 3.38 0.48 -0.76
N GLU A 329 4.60 0.96 -0.56
CA GLU A 329 4.86 2.36 -0.29
C GLU A 329 4.88 3.16 -1.60
N ILE A 330 4.20 4.31 -1.59
CA ILE A 330 4.11 5.22 -2.73
C ILE A 330 4.53 6.61 -2.28
N GLU A 331 5.58 7.13 -2.91
CA GLU A 331 5.94 8.55 -2.76
C GLU A 331 4.84 9.42 -3.38
N ALA A 332 4.19 10.23 -2.57
CA ALA A 332 3.04 11.03 -2.93
C ALA A 332 3.32 12.55 -2.98
N ASP A 333 4.58 12.95 -3.16
CA ASP A 333 4.95 14.35 -3.32
C ASP A 333 4.38 14.96 -4.62
N ASP A 334 4.34 14.17 -5.68
CA ASP A 334 3.65 14.48 -6.94
C ASP A 334 2.45 13.54 -7.10
N LEU A 335 1.22 14.08 -6.99
CA LEU A 335 -0.01 13.29 -7.06
C LEU A 335 -0.20 12.59 -8.41
N GLY A 336 0.17 13.24 -9.52
CA GLY A 336 0.05 12.63 -10.84
C GLY A 336 0.95 11.41 -10.99
N LYS A 337 2.21 11.55 -10.55
CA LYS A 337 3.16 10.44 -10.54
C LYS A 337 2.76 9.34 -9.55
N ALA A 338 2.26 9.73 -8.37
CA ALA A 338 1.78 8.79 -7.36
C ALA A 338 0.58 7.98 -7.87
N ALA A 339 -0.40 8.62 -8.49
CA ALA A 339 -1.55 7.95 -9.10
C ALA A 339 -1.12 6.95 -10.18
N LEU A 340 -0.22 7.34 -11.08
CA LEU A 340 0.34 6.43 -12.09
C LEU A 340 1.05 5.23 -11.47
N ASN A 341 1.83 5.44 -10.41
CA ASN A 341 2.52 4.36 -9.72
C ASN A 341 1.54 3.43 -8.99
N ALA A 342 0.49 3.99 -8.37
CA ALA A 342 -0.56 3.24 -7.69
C ALA A 342 -1.36 2.39 -8.68
N VAL A 343 -1.82 2.98 -9.78
CA VAL A 343 -2.52 2.26 -10.85
C VAL A 343 -1.65 1.13 -11.40
N ALA A 344 -0.38 1.41 -11.73
CA ALA A 344 0.54 0.38 -12.24
C ALA A 344 0.82 -0.75 -11.22
N ALA A 345 0.73 -0.46 -9.91
CA ALA A 345 0.85 -1.49 -8.88
C ALA A 345 -0.37 -2.42 -8.87
N ILE A 346 -1.56 -1.88 -9.10
CA ILE A 346 -2.82 -2.62 -9.07
C ILE A 346 -3.11 -3.34 -10.41
N GLU A 347 -2.79 -2.73 -11.56
CA GLU A 347 -2.92 -3.39 -12.87
C GLU A 347 -2.08 -4.69 -12.95
N GLY A 348 -1.01 -4.81 -12.17
CA GLY A 348 -0.22 -6.04 -12.07
C GLY A 348 -0.94 -7.20 -11.40
N ILE A 349 -2.07 -6.96 -10.74
CA ILE A 349 -2.92 -7.98 -10.09
C ILE A 349 -3.79 -8.70 -11.12
N SER A 350 -4.26 -7.98 -12.13
CA SER A 350 -5.06 -8.55 -13.24
C SER A 350 -4.18 -9.25 -14.26
#